data_04bdd7a9c601fbefd1c0c5491f791f73
#
_entry.id   04bdd7a9c601fbefd1c0c5491f791f73
#
_cell.length_a   1.000
_cell.length_b   1.000
_cell.length_c   1.000
_cell.angle_alpha   90.00
_cell.angle_beta   90.00
_cell.angle_gamma   90.00
#
_symmetry.space_group_name_H-M   'P 1'
#
loop_
_entity.id
_entity.type
_entity.pdbx_description
1 polymer ?
#
loop_
_entity_poly.entity_id
_entity_poly.type
_entity_poly.pdbx_seq_one_letter_code
_entity_poly.pdbx_strand_id
1 'polypeptide(L)'
;MSPWQPDSAINRLNAAPVQQWVPVPRGLMQVLDCALRISHESGGAFDIGVGDLVNAWGFGPSKHLPDTATLAALREQPRQTASQALQLDMPSGLVLKRAPITLDLCGIAKGFGVDQLARCLDDWEIVDYLVGIDGEMRAQGHKPDGQAWSVALEKPLRGVREVAGVMQISHAAIATSGDYRHWVELDGQTFSHSMNPATHWPLNGALASVSVIESSC
;
A
#
# COMPACT_ATOMS: atom_id res chain seq x y z
N MET A 1 0.99 10.24 -6.31
CA MET A 1 1.40 8.83 -6.09
C MET A 1 0.34 7.81 -6.53
N SER A 2 -0.79 8.21 -7.05
CA SER A 2 -1.85 7.28 -7.47
C SER A 2 -1.48 6.55 -8.76
N PRO A 3 -1.52 5.21 -8.80
CA PRO A 3 -1.31 4.46 -10.05
C PRO A 3 -2.45 4.66 -11.06
N TRP A 4 -3.64 5.11 -10.60
CA TRP A 4 -4.80 5.40 -11.45
C TRP A 4 -4.72 6.72 -12.21
N GLN A 5 -3.78 7.59 -11.88
CA GLN A 5 -3.53 8.83 -12.61
C GLN A 5 -2.36 8.65 -13.58
N PRO A 6 -2.57 8.66 -14.90
CA PRO A 6 -1.52 8.39 -15.89
C PRO A 6 -0.26 9.25 -15.69
N ASP A 7 -0.44 10.53 -15.43
CA ASP A 7 0.65 11.51 -15.28
C ASP A 7 1.21 11.61 -13.84
N SER A 8 0.86 10.65 -12.97
CA SER A 8 1.38 10.64 -11.60
C SER A 8 2.89 10.39 -11.56
N ALA A 9 3.55 10.86 -10.49
CA ALA A 9 4.99 10.67 -10.33
C ALA A 9 5.38 9.19 -10.27
N ILE A 10 4.54 8.32 -9.70
CA ILE A 10 4.80 6.88 -9.66
C ILE A 10 4.72 6.27 -11.06
N ASN A 11 3.74 6.66 -11.88
CA ASN A 11 3.60 6.14 -13.24
C ASN A 11 4.74 6.62 -14.15
N ARG A 12 5.20 7.88 -13.99
CA ARG A 12 6.40 8.37 -14.69
C ARG A 12 7.66 7.57 -14.29
N LEU A 13 7.82 7.27 -12.99
CA LEU A 13 8.93 6.44 -12.51
C LEU A 13 8.82 5.01 -13.04
N ASN A 14 7.64 4.40 -13.05
CA ASN A 14 7.41 3.07 -13.59
C ASN A 14 7.75 3.00 -15.10
N ALA A 15 7.36 4.02 -15.87
CA ALA A 15 7.62 4.10 -17.31
C ALA A 15 9.07 4.47 -17.66
N ALA A 16 9.83 5.01 -16.73
CA ALA A 16 11.20 5.46 -16.99
C ALA A 16 12.12 4.29 -17.38
N PRO A 17 13.08 4.49 -18.28
CA PRO A 17 14.10 3.49 -18.61
C PRO A 17 14.95 3.12 -17.37
N VAL A 18 15.51 1.91 -17.39
CA VAL A 18 16.56 1.52 -16.45
C VAL A 18 17.82 2.37 -16.64
N GLN A 19 18.62 2.51 -15.59
CA GLN A 19 19.87 3.28 -15.58
C GLN A 19 19.70 4.78 -15.89
N GLN A 20 18.49 5.32 -15.74
CA GLN A 20 18.22 6.74 -15.86
C GLN A 20 17.74 7.30 -14.51
N TRP A 21 18.36 8.41 -14.08
CA TRP A 21 17.91 9.15 -12.92
C TRP A 21 16.62 9.93 -13.23
N VAL A 22 15.64 9.79 -12.37
CA VAL A 22 14.31 10.40 -12.50
C VAL A 22 14.03 11.27 -11.29
N PRO A 23 13.72 12.57 -11.48
CA PRO A 23 13.32 13.42 -10.37
C PRO A 23 11.93 13.03 -9.86
N VAL A 24 11.79 12.93 -8.54
CA VAL A 24 10.53 12.62 -7.89
C VAL A 24 10.19 13.65 -6.82
N PRO A 25 8.89 13.93 -6.58
CA PRO A 25 8.49 14.82 -5.49
C PRO A 25 8.94 14.27 -4.12
N ARG A 26 9.23 15.18 -3.19
CA ARG A 26 9.68 14.85 -1.82
C ARG A 26 8.78 13.80 -1.13
N GLY A 27 7.45 13.91 -1.26
CA GLY A 27 6.53 12.95 -0.66
C GLY A 27 6.69 11.54 -1.23
N LEU A 28 6.90 11.41 -2.56
CA LEU A 28 7.16 10.10 -3.16
C LEU A 28 8.51 9.54 -2.70
N MET A 29 9.55 10.38 -2.61
CA MET A 29 10.84 9.97 -2.09
C MET A 29 10.75 9.42 -0.65
N GLN A 30 10.00 10.08 0.22
CA GLN A 30 9.77 9.63 1.60
C GLN A 30 9.06 8.26 1.66
N VAL A 31 8.05 8.07 0.81
CA VAL A 31 7.32 6.78 0.74
C VAL A 31 8.23 5.67 0.23
N LEU A 32 9.05 5.94 -0.80
CA LEU A 32 10.00 4.95 -1.33
C LEU A 32 11.05 4.57 -0.29
N ASP A 33 11.65 5.54 0.39
CA ASP A 33 12.63 5.29 1.45
C ASP A 33 12.04 4.43 2.58
N CYS A 34 10.86 4.80 3.07
CA CYS A 34 10.13 4.01 4.08
C CYS A 34 9.82 2.59 3.58
N ALA A 35 9.35 2.45 2.34
CA ALA A 35 9.03 1.15 1.76
C ALA A 35 10.25 0.23 1.64
N LEU A 36 11.41 0.77 1.22
CA LEU A 36 12.65 -0.02 1.15
C LEU A 36 13.15 -0.44 2.53
N ARG A 37 13.01 0.43 3.53
CA ARG A 37 13.35 0.10 4.92
C ARG A 37 12.45 -1.03 5.45
N ILE A 38 11.13 -0.93 5.27
CA ILE A 38 10.18 -1.97 5.68
C ILE A 38 10.42 -3.28 4.93
N SER A 39 10.75 -3.22 3.63
CA SER A 39 11.12 -4.41 2.86
C SER A 39 12.33 -5.11 3.48
N HIS A 40 13.35 -4.38 3.88
CA HIS A 40 14.52 -4.92 4.55
C HIS A 40 14.18 -5.51 5.93
N GLU A 41 13.47 -4.75 6.78
CA GLU A 41 13.09 -5.16 8.14
C GLU A 41 12.17 -6.38 8.17
N SER A 42 11.29 -6.54 7.16
CA SER A 42 10.39 -7.68 7.01
C SER A 42 11.03 -8.90 6.32
N GLY A 43 12.31 -8.83 5.95
CA GLY A 43 12.97 -9.88 5.18
C GLY A 43 12.35 -10.09 3.79
N GLY A 44 11.77 -9.03 3.20
CA GLY A 44 11.12 -9.06 1.89
C GLY A 44 9.66 -9.53 1.91
N ALA A 45 9.06 -9.74 3.07
CA ALA A 45 7.62 -10.06 3.15
C ALA A 45 6.73 -8.92 2.65
N PHE A 46 7.18 -7.67 2.84
CA PHE A 46 6.64 -6.49 2.17
C PHE A 46 7.60 -6.04 1.07
N ASP A 47 7.11 -5.90 -0.14
CA ASP A 47 7.89 -5.37 -1.28
C ASP A 47 6.98 -4.60 -2.23
N ILE A 48 7.36 -3.36 -2.53
CA ILE A 48 6.65 -2.51 -3.49
C ILE A 48 6.94 -2.86 -4.95
N GLY A 49 7.88 -3.76 -5.22
CA GLY A 49 8.26 -4.23 -6.56
C GLY A 49 7.31 -5.27 -7.17
N VAL A 50 6.09 -5.37 -6.67
CA VAL A 50 5.07 -6.35 -7.09
C VAL A 50 4.05 -5.79 -8.08
N GLY A 51 4.25 -4.58 -8.60
CA GLY A 51 3.25 -3.89 -9.42
C GLY A 51 2.88 -4.60 -10.71
N ASP A 52 3.78 -5.32 -11.33
CA ASP A 52 3.49 -6.15 -12.51
C ASP A 52 2.61 -7.37 -12.15
N LEU A 53 2.81 -7.98 -10.97
CA LEU A 53 1.93 -9.04 -10.46
C LEU A 53 0.54 -8.48 -10.20
N VAL A 54 0.45 -7.36 -9.48
CA VAL A 54 -0.82 -6.67 -9.20
C VAL A 54 -1.57 -6.37 -10.50
N ASN A 55 -0.87 -5.87 -11.54
CA ASN A 55 -1.45 -5.60 -12.84
C ASN A 55 -1.90 -6.90 -13.54
N ALA A 56 -1.06 -7.93 -13.60
CA ALA A 56 -1.38 -9.19 -14.26
C ALA A 56 -2.59 -9.90 -13.66
N TRP A 57 -2.79 -9.75 -12.35
CA TRP A 57 -3.98 -10.24 -11.65
C TRP A 57 -5.22 -9.36 -11.78
N GLY A 58 -5.14 -8.24 -12.54
CA GLY A 58 -6.27 -7.33 -12.77
C GLY A 58 -6.62 -6.42 -11.59
N PHE A 59 -5.76 -6.34 -10.58
CA PHE A 59 -5.94 -5.44 -9.42
C PHE A 59 -5.39 -4.04 -9.63
N GLY A 60 -4.62 -3.83 -10.71
CA GLY A 60 -4.07 -2.55 -11.09
C GLY A 60 -5.06 -1.63 -11.83
N PRO A 61 -4.58 -0.50 -12.37
CA PRO A 61 -5.40 0.47 -13.11
C PRO A 61 -6.10 -0.09 -14.34
N SER A 62 -5.44 -1.01 -15.05
CA SER A 62 -6.02 -1.71 -16.19
C SER A 62 -6.79 -2.93 -15.71
N LYS A 63 -8.10 -2.77 -15.59
CA LYS A 63 -8.96 -3.91 -15.20
C LYS A 63 -9.09 -4.87 -16.37
N HIS A 64 -8.57 -6.07 -16.21
CA HIS A 64 -8.74 -7.20 -17.12
C HIS A 64 -8.85 -8.49 -16.33
N LEU A 65 -9.34 -9.54 -16.95
CA LEU A 65 -9.29 -10.87 -16.35
C LEU A 65 -7.84 -11.39 -16.39
N PRO A 66 -7.39 -12.10 -15.35
CA PRO A 66 -6.07 -12.72 -15.35
C PRO A 66 -5.91 -13.71 -16.52
N ASP A 67 -4.76 -13.63 -17.20
CA ASP A 67 -4.40 -14.59 -18.24
C ASP A 67 -3.44 -15.63 -17.66
N THR A 68 -3.84 -16.90 -17.67
CA THR A 68 -3.10 -18.01 -17.05
C THR A 68 -1.69 -18.19 -17.61
N ALA A 69 -1.48 -17.96 -18.91
CA ALA A 69 -0.16 -18.05 -19.52
C ALA A 69 0.78 -16.94 -19.03
N THR A 70 0.27 -15.70 -18.97
CA THR A 70 1.00 -14.56 -18.42
C THR A 70 1.34 -14.77 -16.95
N LEU A 71 0.39 -15.25 -16.14
CA LEU A 71 0.61 -15.54 -14.73
C LEU A 71 1.66 -16.63 -14.51
N ALA A 72 1.63 -17.71 -15.30
CA ALA A 72 2.63 -18.77 -15.22
C ALA A 72 4.04 -18.25 -15.56
N ALA A 73 4.15 -17.45 -16.62
CA ALA A 73 5.43 -16.83 -17.01
C ALA A 73 5.99 -15.91 -15.91
N LEU A 74 5.16 -15.08 -15.30
CA LEU A 74 5.56 -14.17 -14.20
C LEU A 74 5.99 -14.95 -12.95
N ARG A 75 5.35 -16.08 -12.66
CA ARG A 75 5.69 -16.93 -11.52
C ARG A 75 7.08 -17.53 -11.60
N GLU A 76 7.48 -17.97 -12.81
CA GLU A 76 8.78 -18.59 -13.05
C GLU A 76 9.92 -17.57 -13.25
N GLN A 77 9.59 -16.31 -13.46
CA GLN A 77 10.58 -15.28 -13.74
C GLN A 77 11.40 -14.92 -12.50
N PRO A 78 12.75 -14.94 -12.57
CA PRO A 78 13.59 -14.41 -11.50
C PRO A 78 13.26 -12.92 -11.26
N ARG A 79 13.09 -12.56 -10.01
CA ARG A 79 12.74 -11.19 -9.62
C ARG A 79 13.78 -10.58 -8.69
N GLN A 80 14.00 -9.30 -8.86
CA GLN A 80 14.72 -8.48 -7.88
C GLN A 80 13.71 -7.78 -7.00
N THR A 81 14.00 -7.68 -5.71
CA THR A 81 13.23 -6.86 -4.78
C THR A 81 13.38 -5.38 -5.12
N ALA A 82 12.45 -4.54 -4.67
CA ALA A 82 12.56 -3.10 -4.86
C ALA A 82 13.86 -2.54 -4.26
N SER A 83 14.33 -3.09 -3.13
CA SER A 83 15.59 -2.71 -2.49
C SER A 83 16.82 -3.04 -3.33
N GLN A 84 16.79 -4.07 -4.15
CA GLN A 84 17.85 -4.42 -5.10
C GLN A 84 17.78 -3.59 -6.39
N ALA A 85 16.56 -3.33 -6.86
CA ALA A 85 16.29 -2.71 -8.15
C ALA A 85 16.29 -1.17 -8.13
N LEU A 86 16.15 -0.54 -6.96
CA LEU A 86 16.12 0.91 -6.84
C LEU A 86 17.38 1.47 -6.16
N GLN A 87 17.75 2.67 -6.59
CA GLN A 87 18.71 3.51 -5.90
C GLN A 87 18.06 4.88 -5.67
N LEU A 88 18.11 5.34 -4.42
CA LEU A 88 17.60 6.65 -4.01
C LEU A 88 18.76 7.61 -3.78
N ASP A 89 18.69 8.80 -4.35
CA ASP A 89 19.52 9.96 -4.00
C ASP A 89 18.61 10.96 -3.27
N MET A 90 18.52 10.80 -1.97
CA MET A 90 17.65 11.59 -1.10
C MET A 90 17.94 13.10 -1.17
N PRO A 91 19.24 13.54 -1.13
CA PRO A 91 19.58 14.97 -1.23
C PRO A 91 19.15 15.60 -2.54
N SER A 92 19.32 14.90 -3.66
CA SER A 92 19.00 15.42 -5.00
C SER A 92 17.54 15.17 -5.41
N GLY A 93 16.79 14.37 -4.67
CA GLY A 93 15.40 14.01 -5.03
C GLY A 93 15.30 13.14 -6.27
N LEU A 94 16.30 12.27 -6.51
CA LEU A 94 16.42 11.47 -7.71
C LEU A 94 16.28 9.96 -7.39
N VAL A 95 15.63 9.21 -8.28
CA VAL A 95 15.50 7.75 -8.20
C VAL A 95 16.04 7.14 -9.49
N LEU A 96 16.82 6.07 -9.36
CA LEU A 96 17.33 5.27 -10.47
C LEU A 96 16.81 3.84 -10.36
N LYS A 97 16.27 3.32 -11.46
CA LYS A 97 16.00 1.88 -11.60
C LYS A 97 17.25 1.18 -12.14
N ARG A 98 17.82 0.28 -11.35
CA ARG A 98 18.98 -0.56 -11.76
C ARG A 98 18.57 -1.73 -12.64
N ALA A 99 17.32 -2.19 -12.47
CA ALA A 99 16.71 -3.27 -13.23
C ALA A 99 15.25 -2.94 -13.58
N PRO A 100 14.65 -3.66 -14.56
CA PRO A 100 13.23 -3.55 -14.84
C PRO A 100 12.41 -3.90 -13.61
N ILE A 101 11.55 -3.00 -13.18
CA ILE A 101 10.66 -3.18 -12.05
C ILE A 101 9.42 -2.29 -12.21
N THR A 102 8.27 -2.78 -11.80
CA THR A 102 7.03 -2.01 -11.69
C THR A 102 6.66 -1.90 -10.22
N LEU A 103 6.52 -0.67 -9.75
CA LEU A 103 6.24 -0.36 -8.36
C LEU A 103 4.73 -0.24 -8.12
N ASP A 104 4.26 -0.81 -7.03
CA ASP A 104 2.94 -0.60 -6.45
C ASP A 104 3.08 -0.06 -5.03
N LEU A 105 2.39 1.04 -4.74
CA LEU A 105 2.44 1.72 -3.44
C LEU A 105 1.13 1.58 -2.64
N CYS A 106 0.19 0.75 -3.09
CA CYS A 106 -1.13 0.64 -2.46
C CYS A 106 -1.05 0.20 -0.98
N GLY A 107 -0.02 -0.55 -0.61
CA GLY A 107 0.22 -1.00 0.76
C GLY A 107 0.88 0.03 1.69
N ILE A 108 1.22 1.25 1.21
CA ILE A 108 1.90 2.26 2.04
C ILE A 108 1.42 3.69 1.77
N ALA A 109 1.00 4.01 0.54
CA ALA A 109 0.70 5.39 0.16
C ALA A 109 -0.54 5.96 0.85
N LYS A 110 -1.50 5.11 1.23
CA LYS A 110 -2.72 5.56 1.94
C LYS A 110 -2.39 6.05 3.33
N GLY A 111 -1.61 5.28 4.10
CA GLY A 111 -1.13 5.68 5.42
C GLY A 111 -0.32 6.98 5.37
N PHE A 112 0.60 7.11 4.41
CA PHE A 112 1.28 8.38 4.19
C PHE A 112 0.31 9.53 3.91
N GLY A 113 -0.75 9.30 3.12
CA GLY A 113 -1.78 10.29 2.85
C GLY A 113 -2.54 10.73 4.11
N VAL A 114 -2.89 9.78 4.98
CA VAL A 114 -3.53 10.06 6.28
C VAL A 114 -2.62 10.91 7.16
N ASP A 115 -1.33 10.58 7.22
CA ASP A 115 -0.36 11.38 7.98
C ASP A 115 -0.17 12.80 7.41
N GLN A 116 -0.28 12.98 6.07
CA GLN A 116 -0.27 14.32 5.50
C GLN A 116 -1.52 15.13 5.85
N LEU A 117 -2.70 14.49 5.91
CA LEU A 117 -3.93 15.14 6.39
C LEU A 117 -3.80 15.56 7.85
N ALA A 118 -3.27 14.67 8.70
CA ALA A 118 -3.00 14.97 10.10
C ALA A 118 -2.07 16.18 10.25
N ARG A 119 -0.93 16.19 9.57
CA ARG A 119 0.00 17.33 9.57
C ARG A 119 -0.65 18.63 9.11
N CYS A 120 -1.51 18.57 8.09
CA CYS A 120 -2.24 19.75 7.62
C CYS A 120 -3.14 20.32 8.73
N LEU A 121 -3.80 19.49 9.54
CA LEU A 121 -4.60 19.92 10.67
C LEU A 121 -3.74 20.46 11.80
N ASP A 122 -2.62 19.80 12.10
CA ASP A 122 -1.64 20.26 13.08
C ASP A 122 -1.09 21.66 12.71
N ASP A 123 -0.79 21.90 11.42
CA ASP A 123 -0.34 23.22 10.91
C ASP A 123 -1.39 24.33 11.07
N TRP A 124 -2.67 23.95 11.15
CA TRP A 124 -3.79 24.84 11.45
C TRP A 124 -4.14 24.89 12.94
N GLU A 125 -3.29 24.34 13.80
CA GLU A 125 -3.49 24.27 15.26
C GLU A 125 -4.79 23.54 15.67
N ILE A 126 -5.29 22.64 14.81
CA ILE A 126 -6.44 21.78 15.13
C ILE A 126 -5.91 20.57 15.89
N VAL A 127 -6.24 20.48 17.17
CA VAL A 127 -5.69 19.47 18.09
C VAL A 127 -6.60 18.25 18.29
N ASP A 128 -7.85 18.33 17.89
CA ASP A 128 -8.85 17.27 18.06
C ASP A 128 -9.41 16.87 16.69
N TYR A 129 -9.00 15.70 16.19
CA TYR A 129 -9.44 15.20 14.88
C TYR A 129 -9.40 13.69 14.76
N LEU A 130 -10.22 13.16 13.85
CA LEU A 130 -10.14 11.84 13.27
C LEU A 130 -10.11 11.99 11.75
N VAL A 131 -9.02 11.62 11.12
CA VAL A 131 -8.86 11.66 9.66
C VAL A 131 -8.64 10.26 9.10
N GLY A 132 -9.03 10.03 7.86
CA GLY A 132 -8.86 8.73 7.25
C GLY A 132 -8.91 8.75 5.73
N ILE A 133 -8.31 7.74 5.12
CA ILE A 133 -8.34 7.44 3.68
C ILE A 133 -8.57 5.95 3.53
N ASP A 134 -9.73 5.57 2.97
CA ASP A 134 -10.06 4.21 2.56
C ASP A 134 -9.78 3.12 3.62
N GLY A 135 -10.03 3.45 4.89
CA GLY A 135 -9.92 2.52 6.02
C GLY A 135 -8.69 2.70 6.89
N GLU A 136 -7.62 3.32 6.41
CA GLU A 136 -6.52 3.80 7.24
C GLU A 136 -6.97 5.08 7.94
N MET A 137 -6.76 5.17 9.26
CA MET A 137 -7.23 6.29 10.09
C MET A 137 -6.18 6.73 11.10
N ARG A 138 -6.19 8.04 11.43
CA ARG A 138 -5.38 8.63 12.50
C ARG A 138 -6.23 9.55 13.35
N ALA A 139 -6.11 9.39 14.66
CA ALA A 139 -6.80 10.18 15.66
C ALA A 139 -5.81 11.00 16.48
N GLN A 140 -6.19 12.24 16.78
CA GLN A 140 -5.51 13.12 17.71
C GLN A 140 -6.56 13.68 18.68
N GLY A 141 -6.16 13.88 19.96
CA GLY A 141 -7.05 14.44 20.96
C GLY A 141 -8.33 13.64 21.22
N HIS A 142 -9.42 14.31 21.51
CA HIS A 142 -10.69 13.73 21.94
C HIS A 142 -11.89 14.37 21.24
N LYS A 143 -13.04 13.71 21.30
CA LYS A 143 -14.32 14.31 20.89
C LYS A 143 -14.72 15.44 21.84
N PRO A 144 -15.66 16.33 21.45
CA PRO A 144 -16.11 17.44 22.28
C PRO A 144 -16.67 17.04 23.65
N ASP A 145 -17.14 15.79 23.79
CA ASP A 145 -17.61 15.22 25.04
C ASP A 145 -16.50 14.61 25.92
N GLY A 146 -15.23 14.78 25.52
CA GLY A 146 -14.04 14.25 26.21
C GLY A 146 -13.77 12.75 25.97
N GLN A 147 -14.59 12.07 25.15
CA GLN A 147 -14.37 10.65 24.85
C GLN A 147 -13.33 10.49 23.71
N ALA A 148 -12.64 9.37 23.71
CA ALA A 148 -11.78 8.96 22.61
C ALA A 148 -12.57 8.75 21.30
N TRP A 149 -11.88 8.84 20.16
CA TRP A 149 -12.47 8.61 18.84
C TRP A 149 -12.82 7.12 18.66
N SER A 150 -13.99 6.86 18.09
CA SER A 150 -14.48 5.49 17.87
C SER A 150 -14.27 5.09 16.42
N VAL A 151 -13.55 4.00 16.18
CA VAL A 151 -13.32 3.41 14.87
C VAL A 151 -13.98 2.04 14.83
N ALA A 152 -14.85 1.81 13.86
CA ALA A 152 -15.48 0.52 13.63
C ALA A 152 -14.52 -0.40 12.87
N LEU A 153 -14.32 -1.61 13.39
CA LEU A 153 -13.63 -2.69 12.68
C LEU A 153 -14.67 -3.53 11.93
N GLU A 154 -14.45 -3.74 10.66
CA GLU A 154 -15.36 -4.53 9.82
C GLU A 154 -15.10 -6.02 9.97
N LYS A 155 -16.16 -6.83 9.92
CA LYS A 155 -16.02 -8.28 9.81
C LYS A 155 -15.35 -8.64 8.47
N PRO A 156 -14.30 -9.45 8.47
CA PRO A 156 -13.59 -9.81 7.25
C PRO A 156 -14.32 -10.91 6.48
N LEU A 157 -15.57 -10.63 6.09
CA LEU A 157 -16.41 -11.54 5.32
C LEU A 157 -16.71 -10.95 3.94
N ARG A 158 -16.53 -11.74 2.90
CA ARG A 158 -16.80 -11.32 1.52
C ARG A 158 -18.26 -10.99 1.30
N GLY A 159 -18.53 -9.85 0.67
CA GLY A 159 -19.89 -9.40 0.35
C GLY A 159 -20.71 -8.92 1.56
N VAL A 160 -20.15 -8.94 2.77
CA VAL A 160 -20.82 -8.52 4.00
C VAL A 160 -20.21 -7.21 4.52
N ARG A 161 -21.07 -6.29 4.94
CA ARG A 161 -20.68 -5.01 5.54
C ARG A 161 -21.23 -4.93 6.96
N GLU A 162 -20.58 -5.60 7.89
CA GLU A 162 -20.97 -5.63 9.31
C GLU A 162 -19.81 -5.25 10.20
N VAL A 163 -20.14 -4.62 11.32
CA VAL A 163 -19.17 -4.28 12.36
C VAL A 163 -18.81 -5.55 13.16
N ALA A 164 -17.52 -5.85 13.22
CA ALA A 164 -16.98 -6.88 14.11
C ALA A 164 -16.77 -6.36 15.53
N GLY A 165 -16.40 -5.09 15.65
CA GLY A 165 -16.15 -4.44 16.93
C GLY A 165 -15.91 -2.95 16.74
N VAL A 166 -15.83 -2.23 17.87
CA VAL A 166 -15.49 -0.80 17.90
C VAL A 166 -14.27 -0.63 18.77
N MET A 167 -13.28 0.10 18.25
CA MET A 167 -12.07 0.47 18.97
C MET A 167 -12.10 1.95 19.34
N GLN A 168 -11.65 2.26 20.55
CA GLN A 168 -11.45 3.62 21.00
C GLN A 168 -9.98 3.97 20.79
N ILE A 169 -9.70 5.02 20.03
CA ILE A 169 -8.34 5.50 19.76
C ILE A 169 -8.22 7.00 20.06
N SER A 170 -7.07 7.38 20.60
CA SER A 170 -6.65 8.77 20.83
C SER A 170 -5.12 8.81 20.67
N HIS A 171 -4.59 9.82 20.00
CA HIS A 171 -3.15 9.94 19.70
C HIS A 171 -2.56 8.67 19.04
N ALA A 172 -3.32 8.06 18.14
CA ALA A 172 -2.95 6.81 17.49
C ALA A 172 -3.49 6.73 16.06
N ALA A 173 -2.88 5.88 15.26
CA ALA A 173 -3.34 5.52 13.93
C ALA A 173 -3.71 4.03 13.87
N ILE A 174 -4.57 3.67 12.95
CA ILE A 174 -4.92 2.29 12.64
C ILE A 174 -4.92 2.08 11.13
N ALA A 175 -4.28 1.01 10.69
CA ALA A 175 -4.32 0.54 9.31
C ALA A 175 -4.76 -0.92 9.28
N THR A 176 -5.61 -1.26 8.31
CA THR A 176 -6.15 -2.62 8.17
C THR A 176 -5.90 -3.15 6.77
N SER A 177 -5.18 -4.25 6.68
CA SER A 177 -5.05 -5.06 5.48
C SER A 177 -6.03 -6.24 5.52
N GLY A 178 -6.76 -6.50 4.44
CA GLY A 178 -7.73 -7.59 4.39
C GLY A 178 -7.93 -8.12 2.97
N ASP A 179 -8.27 -9.39 2.83
CA ASP A 179 -8.44 -10.12 1.57
C ASP A 179 -9.90 -10.22 1.10
N TYR A 180 -10.83 -9.67 1.87
CA TYR A 180 -12.27 -9.85 1.70
C TYR A 180 -12.96 -8.77 0.85
N ARG A 181 -12.26 -7.68 0.48
CA ARG A 181 -12.82 -6.58 -0.30
C ARG A 181 -12.51 -6.67 -1.79
N HIS A 182 -11.30 -7.09 -2.12
CA HIS A 182 -10.82 -7.18 -3.49
C HIS A 182 -10.29 -8.58 -3.77
N TRP A 183 -10.97 -9.29 -4.67
CA TRP A 183 -10.60 -10.65 -5.09
C TRP A 183 -10.93 -10.84 -6.56
N VAL A 184 -10.37 -11.87 -7.14
CA VAL A 184 -10.65 -12.35 -8.48
C VAL A 184 -10.93 -13.86 -8.43
N GLU A 185 -11.82 -14.33 -9.29
CA GLU A 185 -12.05 -15.76 -9.48
C GLU A 185 -11.35 -16.21 -10.75
N LEU A 186 -10.58 -17.29 -10.64
CA LEU A 186 -9.87 -17.93 -11.75
C LEU A 186 -9.99 -19.45 -11.55
N ASP A 187 -10.48 -20.17 -12.57
CA ASP A 187 -10.65 -21.64 -12.56
C ASP A 187 -11.39 -22.15 -11.30
N GLY A 188 -12.43 -21.44 -10.86
CA GLY A 188 -13.23 -21.80 -9.69
C GLY A 188 -12.55 -21.58 -8.33
N GLN A 189 -11.38 -20.96 -8.32
CA GLN A 189 -10.67 -20.56 -7.11
C GLN A 189 -10.71 -19.05 -6.94
N THR A 190 -10.72 -18.58 -5.70
CA THR A 190 -10.72 -17.16 -5.36
C THR A 190 -9.34 -16.72 -4.88
N PHE A 191 -8.82 -15.64 -5.45
CA PHE A 191 -7.52 -15.08 -5.17
C PHE A 191 -7.61 -13.68 -4.61
N SER A 192 -6.85 -13.41 -3.55
CA SER A 192 -6.72 -12.10 -2.92
C SER A 192 -5.91 -11.13 -3.77
N HIS A 193 -6.14 -9.83 -3.59
CA HIS A 193 -5.31 -8.79 -4.19
C HIS A 193 -3.92 -8.64 -3.54
N SER A 194 -3.69 -9.25 -2.37
CA SER A 194 -2.42 -9.19 -1.66
C SER A 194 -1.43 -10.18 -2.27
N MET A 195 -0.34 -9.67 -2.84
CA MET A 195 0.69 -10.48 -3.47
C MET A 195 1.75 -10.92 -2.46
N ASN A 196 2.20 -12.16 -2.59
CA ASN A 196 3.37 -12.66 -1.88
C ASN A 196 4.62 -12.46 -2.76
N PRO A 197 5.56 -11.60 -2.36
CA PRO A 197 6.75 -11.31 -3.16
C PRO A 197 7.67 -12.52 -3.36
N ALA A 198 7.66 -13.49 -2.43
CA ALA A 198 8.51 -14.67 -2.48
C ALA A 198 7.97 -15.78 -3.40
N THR A 199 6.64 -15.91 -3.48
CA THR A 199 6.02 -16.96 -4.32
C THR A 199 5.51 -16.42 -5.65
N HIS A 200 5.54 -15.10 -5.84
CA HIS A 200 5.00 -14.37 -7.00
C HIS A 200 3.51 -14.66 -7.27
N TRP A 201 2.77 -14.95 -6.20
CA TRP A 201 1.39 -15.39 -6.25
C TRP A 201 0.56 -14.68 -5.19
N PRO A 202 -0.76 -14.56 -5.34
CA PRO A 202 -1.63 -14.04 -4.30
C PRO A 202 -1.48 -14.81 -2.99
N LEU A 203 -1.57 -14.11 -1.88
CA LEU A 203 -1.61 -14.75 -0.56
C LEU A 203 -2.85 -15.65 -0.47
N ASN A 204 -2.62 -16.87 -0.02
CA ASN A 204 -3.66 -17.84 0.32
C ASN A 204 -3.39 -18.35 1.73
N GLY A 205 -3.90 -17.64 2.73
CA GLY A 205 -3.66 -17.92 4.14
C GLY A 205 -4.95 -18.01 4.96
N ALA A 206 -4.81 -18.40 6.21
CA ALA A 206 -5.93 -18.46 7.16
C ALA A 206 -6.33 -17.09 7.72
N LEU A 207 -5.52 -16.04 7.48
CA LEU A 207 -5.79 -14.68 7.96
C LEU A 207 -6.60 -13.91 6.92
N ALA A 208 -7.81 -13.51 7.27
CA ALA A 208 -8.68 -12.71 6.42
C ALA A 208 -8.42 -11.19 6.57
N SER A 209 -7.94 -10.75 7.73
CA SER A 209 -7.51 -9.36 7.95
C SER A 209 -6.53 -9.23 9.10
N VAL A 210 -5.72 -8.16 9.03
CA VAL A 210 -4.79 -7.75 10.09
C VAL A 210 -4.93 -6.25 10.28
N SER A 211 -5.16 -5.82 11.52
CA SER A 211 -5.13 -4.40 11.90
C SER A 211 -3.92 -4.12 12.76
N VAL A 212 -3.22 -3.04 12.43
CA VAL A 212 -2.05 -2.56 13.17
C VAL A 212 -2.38 -1.19 13.75
N ILE A 213 -2.00 -0.97 15.01
CA ILE A 213 -2.17 0.31 15.71
C ILE A 213 -0.79 0.82 16.08
N GLU A 214 -0.53 2.06 15.70
CA GLU A 214 0.73 2.77 15.94
C GLU A 214 0.49 4.27 16.13
N SER A 215 1.54 5.01 16.42
CA SER A 215 1.51 6.47 16.58
C SER A 215 1.32 7.23 15.27
N SER A 216 1.64 6.61 14.13
CA SER A 216 1.48 7.14 12.77
C SER A 216 0.95 6.07 11.83
N CYS A 217 0.40 6.47 10.72
CA CYS A 217 -0.24 5.55 9.77
C CYS A 217 0.72 5.01 8.63
#